data_cbfbc821805f42b00b73b391d6b54101
#
_entry.id   cbfbc821805f42b00b73b391d6b54101
#
_cell.length_a   1.000
_cell.length_b   1.000
_cell.length_c   1.000
_cell.angle_alpha   90.00
_cell.angle_beta   90.00
_cell.angle_gamma   90.00
#
_symmetry.space_group_name_H-M   'P 1'
#
loop_
_entity.id
_entity.type
_entity.pdbx_description
1 polymer ?
#
loop_
_entity_poly.entity_id
_entity_poly.type
_entity_poly.pdbx_seq_one_letter_code
_entity_poly.pdbx_strand_id
1 'polypeptide(L)'
;MGRIKTIIGKIKKFIHSMRFGIFAVILILGPIPMTVLEHSMHAYYRSAMINNTQAQLQVQAVALAGEIGKYQDKTFTSTGSYEAVIRQYSTFSDSRILLVNYGYVIAYDSYAFESGKTIVSENVIKAFTTKKTISAYNKAAGSIEIMTPVLDDNKNAYAVVVMSTDVSEALNY
;
A
#
# COMPACT_ATOMS: atom_id res chain seq x y z
N MET A 1 -1.75 58.14 -26.47
CA MET A 1 -3.00 57.65 -25.84
C MET A 1 -4.02 57.02 -26.82
N GLY A 2 -3.99 57.36 -28.15
CA GLY A 2 -4.93 56.84 -29.15
C GLY A 2 -4.76 55.37 -29.55
N ARG A 3 -3.51 54.87 -29.67
CA ARG A 3 -3.22 53.51 -30.13
C ARG A 3 -3.76 52.41 -29.19
N ILE A 4 -3.74 52.64 -27.86
CA ILE A 4 -4.24 51.69 -26.87
C ILE A 4 -5.76 51.52 -26.95
N LYS A 5 -6.51 52.64 -27.11
CA LYS A 5 -7.99 52.58 -27.32
C LYS A 5 -8.40 51.86 -28.57
N THR A 6 -7.63 52.00 -29.66
CA THR A 6 -7.89 51.29 -30.94
C THR A 6 -7.64 49.80 -30.80
N ILE A 7 -6.62 49.38 -30.06
CA ILE A 7 -6.32 47.96 -29.79
C ILE A 7 -7.40 47.34 -28.93
N ILE A 8 -7.81 48.01 -27.87
CA ILE A 8 -8.88 47.54 -27.00
C ILE A 8 -10.22 47.40 -27.75
N GLY A 9 -10.54 48.33 -28.65
CA GLY A 9 -11.73 48.26 -29.50
C GLY A 9 -11.72 47.07 -30.46
N LYS A 10 -10.54 46.76 -31.07
CA LYS A 10 -10.38 45.58 -31.93
C LYS A 10 -10.49 44.26 -31.17
N ILE A 11 -9.92 44.18 -29.96
CA ILE A 11 -10.01 43.04 -29.08
C ILE A 11 -11.47 42.81 -28.64
N LYS A 12 -12.19 43.85 -28.26
CA LYS A 12 -13.60 43.77 -27.89
C LYS A 12 -14.50 43.30 -29.02
N LYS A 13 -14.23 43.73 -30.26
CA LYS A 13 -14.94 43.31 -31.47
C LYS A 13 -14.62 41.87 -31.85
N PHE A 14 -13.38 41.42 -31.60
CA PHE A 14 -12.95 40.05 -31.83
C PHE A 14 -13.59 39.08 -30.83
N ILE A 15 -13.64 39.46 -29.54
CA ILE A 15 -14.27 38.68 -28.46
C ILE A 15 -15.79 38.50 -28.70
N HIS A 16 -16.47 39.52 -29.28
CA HIS A 16 -17.89 39.44 -29.64
C HIS A 16 -18.14 38.79 -31.01
N SER A 17 -17.12 38.35 -31.70
CA SER A 17 -17.26 37.63 -32.96
C SER A 17 -17.79 36.22 -32.72
N MET A 18 -18.77 35.78 -33.50
CA MET A 18 -19.33 34.42 -33.48
C MET A 18 -18.23 33.35 -33.63
N ARG A 19 -17.13 33.66 -34.36
CA ARG A 19 -15.95 32.78 -34.51
C ARG A 19 -15.18 32.62 -33.23
N PHE A 20 -15.05 33.67 -32.42
CA PHE A 20 -14.42 33.61 -31.11
C PHE A 20 -15.25 32.81 -30.13
N GLY A 21 -16.60 32.95 -30.17
CA GLY A 21 -17.49 32.14 -29.34
C GLY A 21 -17.35 30.64 -29.64
N ILE A 22 -17.32 30.24 -30.89
CA ILE A 22 -17.12 28.85 -31.28
C ILE A 22 -15.72 28.35 -30.84
N PHE A 23 -14.68 29.16 -31.06
CA PHE A 23 -13.32 28.81 -30.62
C PHE A 23 -13.21 28.67 -29.09
N ALA A 24 -13.85 29.58 -28.33
CA ALA A 24 -13.88 29.51 -26.88
C ALA A 24 -14.62 28.26 -26.36
N VAL A 25 -15.72 27.91 -27.00
CA VAL A 25 -16.47 26.67 -26.67
C VAL A 25 -15.61 25.42 -26.93
N ILE A 26 -14.92 25.35 -28.05
CA ILE A 26 -14.02 24.22 -28.37
C ILE A 26 -12.85 24.16 -27.38
N LEU A 27 -12.29 25.31 -27.01
CA LEU A 27 -11.15 25.41 -26.08
C LEU A 27 -11.54 25.06 -24.64
N ILE A 28 -12.78 25.27 -24.24
CA ILE A 28 -13.31 24.89 -22.93
C ILE A 28 -13.77 23.42 -22.93
N LEU A 29 -14.51 22.99 -23.93
CA LEU A 29 -15.10 21.63 -24.00
C LEU A 29 -14.05 20.55 -24.32
N GLY A 30 -12.92 20.88 -24.94
CA GLY A 30 -11.89 19.92 -25.27
C GLY A 30 -10.96 19.60 -24.08
N PRO A 31 -10.15 20.56 -23.60
CA PRO A 31 -9.16 20.31 -22.57
C PRO A 31 -9.73 20.00 -21.17
N ILE A 32 -10.83 20.66 -20.78
CA ILE A 32 -11.37 20.50 -19.42
C ILE A 32 -11.80 19.06 -19.13
N PRO A 33 -12.60 18.38 -19.98
CA PRO A 33 -12.93 16.97 -19.73
C PRO A 33 -11.70 16.08 -19.70
N MET A 34 -10.68 16.37 -20.53
CA MET A 34 -9.45 15.56 -20.60
C MET A 34 -8.64 15.67 -19.31
N THR A 35 -8.45 16.87 -18.77
CA THR A 35 -7.75 17.06 -17.50
C THR A 35 -8.49 16.47 -16.29
N VAL A 36 -9.83 16.54 -16.29
CA VAL A 36 -10.66 15.91 -15.25
C VAL A 36 -10.56 14.39 -15.32
N LEU A 37 -10.60 13.81 -16.53
CA LEU A 37 -10.43 12.38 -16.74
C LEU A 37 -9.05 11.90 -16.28
N GLU A 38 -7.98 12.61 -16.67
CA GLU A 38 -6.61 12.28 -16.30
C GLU A 38 -6.44 12.27 -14.77
N HIS A 39 -6.88 13.31 -14.07
CA HIS A 39 -6.85 13.35 -12.60
C HIS A 39 -7.67 12.23 -11.94
N SER A 40 -8.85 11.97 -12.46
CA SER A 40 -9.73 10.91 -11.92
C SER A 40 -9.15 9.52 -12.16
N MET A 41 -8.53 9.28 -13.30
CA MET A 41 -7.87 8.01 -13.62
C MET A 41 -6.69 7.75 -12.68
N HIS A 42 -5.80 8.73 -12.46
CA HIS A 42 -4.67 8.57 -11.54
C HIS A 42 -5.12 8.20 -10.12
N ALA A 43 -6.14 8.89 -9.58
CA ALA A 43 -6.67 8.58 -8.26
C ALA A 43 -7.28 7.17 -8.19
N TYR A 44 -8.01 6.77 -9.24
CA TYR A 44 -8.62 5.45 -9.34
C TYR A 44 -7.57 4.34 -9.43
N TYR A 45 -6.57 4.47 -10.33
CA TYR A 45 -5.50 3.50 -10.48
C TYR A 45 -4.70 3.32 -9.20
N ARG A 46 -4.37 4.43 -8.53
CA ARG A 46 -3.67 4.39 -7.24
C ARG A 46 -4.45 3.61 -6.18
N SER A 47 -5.72 3.89 -6.03
CA SER A 47 -6.58 3.20 -5.07
C SER A 47 -6.76 1.72 -5.43
N ALA A 48 -7.01 1.42 -6.70
CA ALA A 48 -7.16 0.06 -7.18
C ALA A 48 -5.87 -0.76 -6.98
N MET A 49 -4.71 -0.16 -7.24
CA MET A 49 -3.42 -0.81 -7.05
C MET A 49 -3.15 -1.11 -5.56
N ILE A 50 -3.34 -0.14 -4.66
CA ILE A 50 -3.19 -0.35 -3.22
C ILE A 50 -4.11 -1.49 -2.76
N ASN A 51 -5.39 -1.46 -3.13
CA ASN A 51 -6.36 -2.47 -2.72
C ASN A 51 -6.01 -3.87 -3.26
N ASN A 52 -5.55 -3.95 -4.51
CA ASN A 52 -5.16 -5.23 -5.12
C ASN A 52 -3.92 -5.81 -4.45
N THR A 53 -2.87 -5.01 -4.27
CA THR A 53 -1.64 -5.43 -3.58
C THR A 53 -1.95 -5.84 -2.14
N GLN A 54 -2.78 -5.09 -1.44
CA GLN A 54 -3.22 -5.40 -0.09
C GLN A 54 -3.95 -6.75 -0.01
N ALA A 55 -4.86 -7.02 -0.95
CA ALA A 55 -5.58 -8.29 -1.02
C ALA A 55 -4.64 -9.46 -1.32
N GLN A 56 -3.70 -9.31 -2.24
CA GLN A 56 -2.70 -10.33 -2.56
C GLN A 56 -1.81 -10.65 -1.36
N LEU A 57 -1.24 -9.63 -0.71
CA LEU A 57 -0.42 -9.80 0.49
C LEU A 57 -1.20 -10.45 1.63
N GLN A 58 -2.47 -10.10 1.80
CA GLN A 58 -3.31 -10.71 2.83
C GLN A 58 -3.48 -12.21 2.62
N VAL A 59 -3.75 -12.64 1.38
CA VAL A 59 -3.84 -14.06 1.05
C VAL A 59 -2.54 -14.79 1.35
N GLN A 60 -1.40 -14.21 0.96
CA GLN A 60 -0.08 -14.79 1.20
C GLN A 60 0.27 -14.81 2.69
N ALA A 61 -0.02 -13.75 3.43
CA ALA A 61 0.22 -13.69 4.87
C ALA A 61 -0.60 -14.74 5.64
N VAL A 62 -1.86 -14.95 5.26
CA VAL A 62 -2.72 -15.98 5.85
C VAL A 62 -2.18 -17.38 5.52
N ALA A 63 -1.77 -17.62 4.28
CA ALA A 63 -1.18 -18.89 3.88
C ALA A 63 0.12 -19.19 4.64
N LEU A 64 1.01 -18.19 4.74
CA LEU A 64 2.26 -18.30 5.49
C LEU A 64 2.00 -18.53 6.99
N ALA A 65 1.06 -17.80 7.60
CA ALA A 65 0.71 -18.01 9.00
C ALA A 65 0.16 -19.43 9.25
N GLY A 66 -0.62 -19.97 8.31
CA GLY A 66 -1.08 -21.36 8.33
C GLY A 66 0.05 -22.38 8.20
N GLU A 67 1.06 -22.09 7.37
CA GLU A 67 2.26 -22.96 7.26
C GLU A 67 3.08 -22.93 8.55
N ILE A 68 3.35 -21.73 9.10
CA ILE A 68 4.08 -21.59 10.36
C ILE A 68 3.34 -22.26 11.51
N GLY A 69 2.00 -22.18 11.51
CA GLY A 69 1.15 -22.83 12.53
C GLY A 69 1.32 -24.35 12.64
N LYS A 70 1.80 -25.01 11.59
CA LYS A 70 2.06 -26.45 11.57
C LYS A 70 3.34 -26.87 12.31
N TYR A 71 4.26 -25.94 12.57
CA TYR A 71 5.48 -26.24 13.29
C TYR A 71 5.23 -26.43 14.79
N GLN A 72 5.88 -27.45 15.36
CA GLN A 72 5.71 -27.79 16.78
C GLN A 72 6.44 -26.82 17.72
N ASP A 73 7.53 -26.22 17.25
CA ASP A 73 8.29 -25.25 18.04
C ASP A 73 7.61 -23.87 18.02
N LYS A 74 6.78 -23.64 19.02
CA LYS A 74 6.07 -22.38 19.23
C LYS A 74 6.92 -21.29 19.89
N THR A 75 8.14 -21.63 20.30
CA THR A 75 9.08 -20.70 20.94
C THR A 75 10.05 -20.07 19.93
N PHE A 76 10.08 -20.62 18.72
CA PHE A 76 11.00 -20.20 17.63
C PHE A 76 12.48 -20.24 18.03
N THR A 77 12.84 -21.20 18.90
CA THR A 77 14.24 -21.40 19.35
C THR A 77 15.02 -22.32 18.46
N SER A 78 14.36 -23.20 17.71
CA SER A 78 15.01 -24.07 16.72
C SER A 78 15.08 -23.38 15.35
N THR A 79 16.29 -23.00 14.99
CA THR A 79 16.62 -22.41 13.69
C THR A 79 16.43 -23.44 12.56
N GLY A 80 15.80 -23.07 11.45
CA GLY A 80 15.95 -23.80 10.20
C GLY A 80 14.66 -24.11 9.44
N SER A 81 13.58 -24.59 10.08
CA SER A 81 12.43 -25.06 9.34
C SER A 81 11.47 -23.94 8.90
N TYR A 82 11.09 -23.03 9.79
CA TYR A 82 10.22 -21.90 9.46
C TYR A 82 10.94 -20.78 8.67
N GLU A 83 12.27 -20.65 8.88
CA GLU A 83 13.09 -19.65 8.16
C GLU A 83 13.10 -19.89 6.65
N ALA A 84 13.25 -21.14 6.23
CA ALA A 84 13.25 -21.49 4.81
C ALA A 84 11.93 -21.12 4.15
N VAL A 85 10.81 -21.39 4.84
CA VAL A 85 9.47 -21.03 4.35
C VAL A 85 9.29 -19.53 4.29
N ILE A 86 9.65 -18.80 5.35
CA ILE A 86 9.56 -17.33 5.36
C ILE A 86 10.39 -16.72 4.24
N ARG A 87 11.62 -17.21 4.02
CA ARG A 87 12.50 -16.74 2.95
C ARG A 87 11.90 -17.00 1.57
N GLN A 88 11.29 -18.16 1.37
CA GLN A 88 10.60 -18.49 0.12
C GLN A 88 9.45 -17.52 -0.15
N TYR A 89 8.60 -17.29 0.85
CA TYR A 89 7.49 -16.33 0.71
C TYR A 89 8.00 -14.91 0.49
N SER A 90 9.03 -14.45 1.20
CA SER A 90 9.65 -13.14 1.04
C SER A 90 10.15 -12.92 -0.39
N THR A 91 10.84 -13.90 -0.96
CA THR A 91 11.34 -13.83 -2.33
C THR A 91 10.19 -13.83 -3.35
N PHE A 92 9.16 -14.67 -3.13
CA PHE A 92 8.03 -14.77 -4.05
C PHE A 92 7.14 -13.52 -4.07
N SER A 93 6.95 -12.89 -2.91
CA SER A 93 6.07 -11.72 -2.78
C SER A 93 6.81 -10.38 -2.89
N ASP A 94 8.13 -10.40 -3.03
CA ASP A 94 8.98 -9.21 -2.95
C ASP A 94 8.64 -8.34 -1.71
N SER A 95 8.54 -9.01 -0.56
CA SER A 95 8.08 -8.41 0.69
C SER A 95 9.02 -8.73 1.83
N ARG A 96 9.22 -7.77 2.71
CA ARG A 96 9.86 -8.03 4.00
C ARG A 96 8.88 -8.75 4.91
N ILE A 97 9.35 -9.82 5.54
CA ILE A 97 8.53 -10.61 6.46
C ILE A 97 9.21 -10.67 7.82
N LEU A 98 8.44 -10.29 8.84
CA LEU A 98 8.85 -10.42 10.24
C LEU A 98 7.97 -11.48 10.91
N LEU A 99 8.57 -12.34 11.71
CA LEU A 99 7.86 -13.21 12.63
C LEU A 99 8.03 -12.67 14.05
N VAL A 100 6.93 -12.24 14.65
CA VAL A 100 6.90 -11.64 15.98
C VAL A 100 6.31 -12.64 16.97
N ASN A 101 7.04 -12.95 18.03
CA ASN A 101 6.56 -13.86 19.08
C ASN A 101 5.61 -13.16 20.07
N TYR A 102 5.01 -13.92 20.98
CA TYR A 102 4.08 -13.42 21.99
C TYR A 102 4.69 -12.36 22.94
N GLY A 103 6.02 -12.36 23.09
CA GLY A 103 6.75 -11.33 23.85
C GLY A 103 7.02 -10.06 23.06
N TYR A 104 6.42 -9.90 21.88
CA TYR A 104 6.67 -8.78 20.95
C TYR A 104 8.12 -8.67 20.50
N VAL A 105 8.86 -9.78 20.52
CA VAL A 105 10.23 -9.85 19.98
C VAL A 105 10.17 -10.40 18.57
N ILE A 106 10.93 -9.79 17.67
CA ILE A 106 11.09 -10.25 16.29
C ILE A 106 11.96 -11.52 16.33
N ALA A 107 11.31 -12.68 16.24
CA ALA A 107 12.00 -13.98 16.24
C ALA A 107 12.78 -14.20 14.93
N TYR A 108 12.25 -13.68 13.81
CA TYR A 108 12.89 -13.75 12.51
C TYR A 108 12.55 -12.54 11.65
N ASP A 109 13.51 -12.08 10.85
CA ASP A 109 13.38 -11.02 9.86
C ASP A 109 14.00 -11.49 8.55
N SER A 110 13.22 -11.54 7.48
CA SER A 110 13.70 -11.99 6.16
C SER A 110 14.84 -11.15 5.60
N TYR A 111 14.97 -9.88 6.06
CA TYR A 111 16.06 -8.98 5.67
C TYR A 111 17.20 -8.93 6.72
N ALA A 112 17.06 -9.64 7.81
CA ALA A 112 18.05 -9.74 8.90
C ALA A 112 18.42 -8.42 9.60
N PHE A 113 17.58 -7.37 9.50
CA PHE A 113 17.91 -6.06 10.10
C PHE A 113 17.47 -5.94 11.56
N GLU A 114 16.43 -6.64 11.97
CA GLU A 114 15.75 -6.38 13.25
C GLU A 114 15.48 -7.63 14.09
N SER A 115 16.03 -8.79 13.71
CA SER A 115 15.92 -10.01 14.53
C SER A 115 16.41 -9.78 15.95
N GLY A 116 15.65 -10.24 16.93
CA GLY A 116 15.93 -10.07 18.37
C GLY A 116 15.47 -8.73 18.96
N LYS A 117 15.04 -7.76 18.15
CA LYS A 117 14.52 -6.48 18.65
C LYS A 117 13.07 -6.61 19.08
N THR A 118 12.66 -5.77 20.03
CA THR A 118 11.25 -5.66 20.43
C THR A 118 10.52 -4.71 19.48
N ILE A 119 9.36 -5.14 19.00
CA ILE A 119 8.46 -4.32 18.19
C ILE A 119 7.21 -3.95 18.99
N VAL A 120 6.97 -2.64 19.15
CA VAL A 120 5.74 -2.13 19.76
C VAL A 120 4.94 -1.41 18.69
N SER A 121 4.06 -2.16 18.02
CA SER A 121 3.15 -1.63 16.99
C SER A 121 1.71 -1.88 17.43
N GLU A 122 0.87 -0.84 17.38
CA GLU A 122 -0.55 -0.96 17.69
C GLU A 122 -1.22 -2.05 16.85
N ASN A 123 -0.87 -2.13 15.58
CA ASN A 123 -1.45 -3.11 14.66
C ASN A 123 -1.02 -4.55 14.98
N VAL A 124 0.23 -4.75 15.42
CA VAL A 124 0.71 -6.06 15.89
C VAL A 124 -0.03 -6.47 17.17
N ILE A 125 -0.16 -5.57 18.13
CA ILE A 125 -0.92 -5.81 19.37
C ILE A 125 -2.37 -6.15 19.03
N LYS A 126 -2.98 -5.40 18.10
CA LYS A 126 -4.34 -5.63 17.65
C LYS A 126 -4.51 -6.98 16.97
N ALA A 127 -3.55 -7.43 16.16
CA ALA A 127 -3.57 -8.76 15.55
C ALA A 127 -3.53 -9.87 16.60
N PHE A 128 -2.69 -9.75 17.64
CA PHE A 128 -2.64 -10.69 18.75
C PHE A 128 -3.97 -10.75 19.52
N THR A 129 -4.52 -9.58 19.89
CA THR A 129 -5.70 -9.49 20.76
C THR A 129 -6.99 -9.87 20.07
N THR A 130 -7.17 -9.45 18.82
CA THR A 130 -8.39 -9.73 18.04
C THR A 130 -8.35 -11.09 17.35
N LYS A 131 -7.15 -11.68 17.22
CA LYS A 131 -6.91 -12.91 16.46
C LYS A 131 -7.38 -12.83 15.01
N LYS A 132 -7.33 -11.61 14.45
CA LYS A 132 -7.71 -11.30 13.06
C LYS A 132 -6.55 -10.69 12.32
N THR A 133 -6.51 -10.91 11.00
CA THR A 133 -5.58 -10.21 10.12
C THR A 133 -5.90 -8.71 10.11
N ILE A 134 -4.89 -7.91 10.35
CA ILE A 134 -4.93 -6.45 10.28
C ILE A 134 -4.16 -6.00 9.04
N SER A 135 -4.75 -5.09 8.30
CA SER A 135 -4.11 -4.50 7.13
C SER A 135 -3.99 -3.00 7.33
N ALA A 136 -2.84 -2.45 7.01
CA ALA A 136 -2.56 -1.03 7.12
C ALA A 136 -1.80 -0.53 5.89
N TYR A 137 -2.18 0.65 5.41
CA TYR A 137 -1.41 1.39 4.43
C TYR A 137 -0.75 2.60 5.11
N ASN A 138 0.57 2.59 5.17
CA ASN A 138 1.36 3.72 5.68
C ASN A 138 1.62 4.69 4.53
N LYS A 139 0.79 5.73 4.45
CA LYS A 139 0.89 6.74 3.39
C LYS A 139 2.21 7.51 3.43
N ALA A 140 2.80 7.70 4.61
CA ALA A 140 4.06 8.44 4.76
C ALA A 140 5.26 7.63 4.27
N ALA A 141 5.26 6.31 4.51
CA ALA A 141 6.30 5.41 4.06
C ALA A 141 6.04 4.82 2.67
N GLY A 142 4.83 5.00 2.11
CA GLY A 142 4.44 4.36 0.85
C GLY A 142 4.39 2.84 0.92
N SER A 143 4.15 2.26 2.11
CA SER A 143 4.20 0.83 2.34
C SER A 143 2.85 0.25 2.77
N ILE A 144 2.59 -0.98 2.35
CA ILE A 144 1.46 -1.78 2.82
C ILE A 144 1.99 -2.80 3.82
N GLU A 145 1.32 -2.91 4.97
CA GLU A 145 1.64 -3.85 6.03
C GLU A 145 0.45 -4.73 6.33
N ILE A 146 0.68 -6.05 6.38
CA ILE A 146 -0.31 -7.05 6.75
C ILE A 146 0.20 -7.81 7.98
N MET A 147 -0.55 -7.76 9.06
CA MET A 147 -0.27 -8.47 10.30
C MET A 147 -1.27 -9.61 10.46
N THR A 148 -0.79 -10.84 10.37
CA THR A 148 -1.62 -12.05 10.46
C THR A 148 -1.21 -12.88 11.66
N PRO A 149 -2.14 -13.16 12.61
CA PRO A 149 -1.83 -13.99 13.76
C PRO A 149 -1.60 -15.45 13.36
N VAL A 150 -0.59 -16.06 13.96
CA VAL A 150 -0.35 -17.50 13.90
C VAL A 150 -1.06 -18.12 15.09
N LEU A 151 -2.00 -19.01 14.81
CA LEU A 151 -2.86 -19.61 15.84
C LEU A 151 -2.39 -21.04 16.17
N ASP A 152 -2.49 -21.40 17.43
CA ASP A 152 -2.34 -22.80 17.86
C ASP A 152 -3.65 -23.59 17.68
N ASP A 153 -3.61 -24.89 18.01
CA ASP A 153 -4.77 -25.78 17.92
C ASP A 153 -5.96 -25.32 18.77
N ASN A 154 -5.69 -24.55 19.84
CA ASN A 154 -6.69 -23.98 20.73
C ASN A 154 -7.16 -22.57 20.25
N LYS A 155 -6.75 -22.16 19.05
CA LYS A 155 -7.03 -20.83 18.46
C LYS A 155 -6.48 -19.66 19.30
N ASN A 156 -5.37 -19.87 20.02
CA ASN A 156 -4.65 -18.79 20.65
C ASN A 156 -3.53 -18.28 19.73
N ALA A 157 -3.39 -16.98 19.63
CA ALA A 157 -2.31 -16.37 18.89
C ALA A 157 -1.01 -16.46 19.70
N TYR A 158 0.01 -17.15 19.17
CA TYR A 158 1.32 -17.27 19.79
C TYR A 158 2.43 -16.54 19.02
N ALA A 159 2.15 -16.15 17.79
CA ALA A 159 2.99 -15.29 16.96
C ALA A 159 2.14 -14.44 16.02
N VAL A 160 2.76 -13.44 15.41
CA VAL A 160 2.19 -12.64 14.31
C VAL A 160 3.21 -12.60 13.17
N VAL A 161 2.75 -12.93 11.98
CA VAL A 161 3.47 -12.67 10.73
C VAL A 161 3.16 -11.25 10.29
N VAL A 162 4.19 -10.44 10.12
CA VAL A 162 4.10 -9.10 9.54
C VAL A 162 4.72 -9.14 8.14
N MET A 163 3.92 -8.92 7.10
CA MET A 163 4.41 -8.75 5.73
C MET A 163 4.33 -7.29 5.35
N SER A 164 5.43 -6.74 4.86
CA SER A 164 5.53 -5.35 4.43
C SER A 164 6.10 -5.24 3.03
N THR A 165 5.44 -4.45 2.17
CA THR A 165 5.90 -4.18 0.80
C THR A 165 5.86 -2.68 0.53
N ASP A 166 6.89 -2.18 -0.16
CA ASP A 166 6.94 -0.80 -0.64
C ASP A 166 6.15 -0.69 -1.95
N VAL A 167 5.23 0.26 -1.99
CA VAL A 167 4.45 0.57 -3.19
C VAL A 167 4.69 2.00 -3.68
N SER A 168 5.66 2.70 -3.10
CA SER A 168 5.94 4.11 -3.41
C SER A 168 6.36 4.31 -4.87
N GLU A 169 7.19 3.44 -5.41
CA GLU A 169 7.62 3.52 -6.82
C GLU A 169 6.44 3.36 -7.78
N ALA A 170 5.55 2.43 -7.49
CA ALA A 170 4.40 2.15 -8.33
C ALA A 170 3.30 3.24 -8.24
N LEU A 171 3.38 4.12 -7.25
CA LEU A 171 2.44 5.22 -7.05
C LEU A 171 2.96 6.56 -7.59
N ASN A 172 4.21 6.62 -8.05
CA ASN A 172 4.87 7.82 -8.56
C ASN A 172 4.77 8.00 -10.10
N TYR A 173 3.97 7.16 -10.77
CA TYR A 173 3.68 7.25 -12.21
C TYR A 173 2.41 8.02 -12.51
#